data_8b9940b7eaae73dd85ab374ce9a6dad2
#
_entry.id   8b9940b7eaae73dd85ab374ce9a6dad2
#
_cell.length_a   1.000
_cell.length_b   1.000
_cell.length_c   1.000
_cell.angle_alpha   90.00
_cell.angle_beta   90.00
_cell.angle_gamma   90.00
#
_symmetry.space_group_name_H-M   'P 1'
#
loop_
_entity.id
_entity.type
_entity.pdbx_description
1 polymer ?
#
loop_
_entity_poly.entity_id
_entity_poly.type
_entity_poly.pdbx_seq_one_letter_code
_entity_poly.pdbx_strand_id
1 'polypeptide(L)'
;MIAVPEWICEVLSPRTASIDLGKKRRAYHRAGVAHYWIIDPTNATLTVLEHAERDYLIVLVAGRGEVVSAPPFEGVELVVDEIFEAEGTAETPGEVPGS
;
A
#
# COMPACT_ATOMS: atom_id res chain seq x y z
N MET A 1 3.76 -5.63 -26.25
CA MET A 1 2.92 -4.82 -25.37
C MET A 1 3.15 -5.19 -23.92
N ILE A 2 3.26 -4.23 -23.05
CA ILE A 2 3.49 -4.46 -21.64
C ILE A 2 2.18 -4.29 -20.89
N ALA A 3 1.82 -5.31 -20.12
CA ALA A 3 0.62 -5.25 -19.31
C ALA A 3 0.88 -4.35 -18.10
N VAL A 4 -0.09 -3.50 -17.78
CA VAL A 4 -0.01 -2.60 -16.64
C VAL A 4 -0.88 -3.19 -15.52
N PRO A 5 -0.35 -3.38 -14.33
CA PRO A 5 -1.17 -3.89 -13.25
C PRO A 5 -2.24 -2.88 -12.89
N GLU A 6 -3.39 -3.40 -12.45
CA GLU A 6 -4.47 -2.56 -12.04
C GLU A 6 -4.29 -2.04 -10.61
N TRP A 7 -3.51 -2.74 -9.84
CA TRP A 7 -3.33 -2.45 -8.43
C TRP A 7 -1.88 -2.72 -8.02
N ILE A 8 -1.32 -1.78 -7.29
CA ILE A 8 0.02 -1.93 -6.71
C ILE A 8 -0.06 -1.59 -5.24
N CYS A 9 0.58 -2.40 -4.42
CA CYS A 9 0.66 -2.18 -2.99
C CYS A 9 2.13 -2.02 -2.62
N GLU A 10 2.45 -0.88 -2.04
CA GLU A 10 3.82 -0.55 -1.65
C GLU A 10 3.91 -0.58 -0.13
N VAL A 11 4.90 -1.31 0.40
CA VAL A 11 5.13 -1.34 1.84
C VAL A 11 6.37 -0.52 2.13
N LEU A 12 6.20 0.51 2.96
CA LEU A 12 7.29 1.43 3.26
C LEU A 12 8.22 0.84 4.31
N SER A 13 9.49 1.15 4.19
CA SER A 13 10.45 0.88 5.23
C SER A 13 11.08 2.21 5.66
N PRO A 14 11.58 2.30 6.88
CA PRO A 14 12.17 3.57 7.33
C PRO A 14 13.31 4.06 6.44
N ARG A 15 14.00 3.15 5.80
CA ARG A 15 15.15 3.52 4.98
C ARG A 15 14.78 4.18 3.67
N THR A 16 13.69 3.73 3.05
CA THR A 16 13.43 4.09 1.66
C THR A 16 12.21 4.94 1.49
N ALA A 17 11.41 5.11 2.54
CA ALA A 17 10.09 5.72 2.40
C ALA A 17 10.13 7.10 1.78
N SER A 18 11.04 7.95 2.25
CA SER A 18 11.05 9.34 1.80
C SER A 18 11.80 9.50 0.48
N ILE A 19 12.64 8.55 0.10
CA ILE A 19 13.48 8.71 -1.07
C ILE A 19 12.74 8.41 -2.36
N ASP A 20 12.03 7.28 -2.39
CA ASP A 20 11.52 6.77 -3.64
C ASP A 20 10.05 7.00 -3.87
N LEU A 21 9.30 7.38 -2.83
CA LEU A 21 7.85 7.38 -2.91
C LEU A 21 7.32 8.30 -3.99
N GLY A 22 7.87 9.50 -4.08
CA GLY A 22 7.43 10.45 -5.08
C GLY A 22 7.71 9.99 -6.50
N LYS A 23 8.88 9.42 -6.71
CA LYS A 23 9.25 8.91 -8.02
C LYS A 23 8.37 7.74 -8.44
N LYS A 24 8.12 6.83 -7.51
CA LYS A 24 7.29 5.67 -7.79
C LYS A 24 5.86 6.10 -8.11
N ARG A 25 5.32 7.04 -7.33
CA ARG A 25 3.97 7.52 -7.59
C ARG A 25 3.85 8.10 -8.99
N ARG A 26 4.81 8.91 -9.39
CA ARG A 26 4.78 9.51 -10.71
C ARG A 26 4.90 8.48 -11.82
N ALA A 27 5.76 7.49 -11.60
CA ALA A 27 5.94 6.43 -12.58
C ALA A 27 4.68 5.59 -12.73
N TYR A 28 4.05 5.22 -11.63
CA TYR A 28 2.83 4.44 -11.66
C TYR A 28 1.70 5.22 -12.29
N HIS A 29 1.62 6.51 -11.98
CA HIS A 29 0.58 7.36 -12.56
C HIS A 29 0.75 7.45 -14.07
N ARG A 30 1.96 7.66 -14.52
CA ARG A 30 2.25 7.74 -15.95
C ARG A 30 1.92 6.45 -16.68
N ALA A 31 2.15 5.33 -16.00
CA ALA A 31 1.86 4.02 -16.57
C ALA A 31 0.37 3.68 -16.56
N GLY A 32 -0.44 4.43 -15.82
CA GLY A 32 -1.88 4.21 -15.79
C GLY A 32 -2.36 3.21 -14.76
N VAL A 33 -1.58 2.97 -13.70
CA VAL A 33 -1.99 2.06 -12.64
C VAL A 33 -3.18 2.67 -11.90
N ALA A 34 -4.31 1.95 -11.89
CA ALA A 34 -5.57 2.52 -11.41
C ALA A 34 -5.61 2.69 -9.90
N HIS A 35 -5.04 1.76 -9.16
CA HIS A 35 -5.14 1.75 -7.70
C HIS A 35 -3.77 1.56 -7.09
N TYR A 36 -3.43 2.41 -6.13
CA TYR A 36 -2.11 2.42 -5.53
C TYR A 36 -2.29 2.51 -4.02
N TRP A 37 -1.82 1.49 -3.30
CA TRP A 37 -1.93 1.44 -1.85
C TRP A 37 -0.55 1.62 -1.24
N ILE A 38 -0.50 2.36 -0.14
CA ILE A 38 0.74 2.55 0.60
C ILE A 38 0.51 2.07 2.02
N ILE A 39 1.29 1.08 2.44
CA ILE A 39 1.26 0.57 3.80
C ILE A 39 2.48 1.10 4.51
N ASP A 40 2.23 1.80 5.62
CA ASP A 40 3.29 2.39 6.44
C ASP A 40 3.28 1.73 7.81
N PRO A 41 4.12 0.71 8.04
CA PRO A 41 4.13 0.03 9.33
C PRO A 41 4.59 0.93 10.48
N THR A 42 5.47 1.88 10.19
CA THR A 42 5.97 2.77 11.23
C THR A 42 4.87 3.61 11.85
N ASN A 43 4.01 4.16 11.00
CA ASN A 43 2.89 4.98 11.46
C ASN A 43 1.59 4.20 11.56
N ALA A 44 1.62 2.92 11.21
CA ALA A 44 0.45 2.05 11.24
C ALA A 44 -0.70 2.61 10.42
N THR A 45 -0.42 2.99 9.18
CA THR A 45 -1.43 3.54 8.29
C THR A 45 -1.48 2.81 6.96
N LEU A 46 -2.69 2.74 6.42
CA LEU A 46 -2.95 2.30 5.06
C LEU A 46 -3.50 3.48 4.30
N THR A 47 -2.84 3.89 3.23
CA THR A 47 -3.30 4.96 2.36
C THR A 47 -3.70 4.36 1.03
N VAL A 48 -4.91 4.66 0.59
CA VAL A 48 -5.45 4.15 -0.66
C VAL A 48 -5.58 5.31 -1.63
N LEU A 49 -4.97 5.17 -2.79
CA LEU A 49 -4.97 6.21 -3.80
C LEU A 49 -5.59 5.69 -5.09
N GLU A 50 -6.25 6.58 -5.80
CA GLU A 50 -6.89 6.26 -7.07
C GLU A 50 -6.34 7.17 -8.16
N HIS A 51 -6.14 6.61 -9.33
CA HIS A 51 -5.63 7.35 -10.48
C HIS A 51 -6.62 8.45 -10.87
N ALA A 52 -6.12 9.65 -10.97
CA ALA A 52 -6.88 10.77 -11.48
C ALA A 52 -6.09 11.40 -12.61
N GLU A 53 -6.63 12.43 -13.21
CA GLU A 53 -6.07 12.95 -14.47
C GLU A 53 -4.63 13.41 -14.32
N ARG A 54 -4.32 14.13 -13.25
CA ARG A 54 -3.00 14.73 -13.09
C ARG A 54 -2.12 14.03 -12.07
N ASP A 55 -2.73 13.34 -11.15
CA ASP A 55 -2.00 12.67 -10.08
C ASP A 55 -2.97 11.71 -9.41
N TYR A 56 -2.46 10.99 -8.41
CA TYR A 56 -3.32 10.15 -7.60
C TYR A 56 -4.07 11.00 -6.58
N LEU A 57 -5.30 10.58 -6.29
CA LEU A 57 -6.09 11.16 -5.23
C LEU A 57 -6.14 10.18 -4.07
N ILE A 58 -5.97 10.69 -2.86
CA ILE A 58 -6.14 9.88 -1.66
C ILE A 58 -7.64 9.73 -1.43
N VAL A 59 -8.11 8.48 -1.48
CA VAL A 59 -9.53 8.21 -1.28
C VAL A 59 -9.83 7.58 0.07
N LEU A 60 -8.79 7.09 0.76
CA LEU A 60 -8.98 6.49 2.08
C LEU A 60 -7.66 6.50 2.82
N VAL A 61 -7.72 6.84 4.10
CA VAL A 61 -6.60 6.64 5.01
C VAL A 61 -7.15 5.92 6.22
N ALA A 62 -6.58 4.78 6.55
CA ALA A 62 -7.05 3.97 7.65
C ALA A 62 -5.91 3.61 8.59
N GLY A 63 -6.23 3.45 9.86
CA GLY A 63 -5.25 3.11 10.87
C GLY A 63 -5.68 1.91 11.68
N ARG A 64 -4.97 1.67 12.76
CA ARG A 64 -5.25 0.52 13.62
C ARG A 64 -6.67 0.57 14.15
N GLY A 65 -7.26 -0.61 14.28
CA GLY A 65 -8.61 -0.75 14.80
C GLY A 65 -9.69 -0.55 13.78
N GLU A 66 -9.36 -0.24 12.54
CA GLU A 66 -10.36 0.02 11.53
C GLU A 66 -10.62 -1.19 10.66
N VAL A 67 -11.85 -1.29 10.20
CA VAL A 67 -12.25 -2.28 9.19
C VAL A 67 -12.78 -1.47 8.03
N VAL A 68 -12.17 -1.65 6.86
CA VAL A 68 -12.49 -0.81 5.71
C VAL A 68 -12.69 -1.64 4.47
N SER A 69 -13.33 -1.03 3.49
CA SER A 69 -13.45 -1.60 2.16
C SER A 69 -12.86 -0.60 1.19
N ALA A 70 -11.92 -1.04 0.36
CA ALA A 70 -11.17 -0.11 -0.49
C ALA A 70 -11.02 -0.64 -1.90
N PRO A 71 -11.08 0.25 -2.91
CA PRO A 71 -10.87 -0.19 -4.29
C PRO A 71 -9.47 -0.77 -4.46
N PRO A 72 -9.30 -1.76 -5.31
CA PRO A 72 -10.28 -2.38 -6.17
C PRO A 72 -11.05 -3.52 -5.53
N PHE A 73 -11.01 -3.64 -4.21
CA PHE A 73 -11.59 -4.76 -3.49
C PHE A 73 -12.87 -4.36 -2.75
N GLU A 74 -13.73 -3.58 -3.39
CA GLU A 74 -15.00 -3.20 -2.80
C GLU A 74 -15.79 -4.47 -2.47
N GLY A 75 -16.45 -4.42 -1.33
CA GLY A 75 -17.21 -5.57 -0.87
C GLY A 75 -16.42 -6.55 -0.04
N VAL A 76 -15.11 -6.37 0.04
CA VAL A 76 -14.26 -7.18 0.91
C VAL A 76 -13.90 -6.36 2.13
N GLU A 77 -14.14 -6.91 3.31
CA GLU A 77 -13.76 -6.24 4.54
C GLU A 77 -12.28 -6.44 4.80
N LEU A 78 -11.57 -5.34 4.99
CA LEU A 78 -10.15 -5.37 5.31
C LEU A 78 -9.98 -4.96 6.75
N VAL A 79 -9.45 -5.87 7.54
CA VAL A 79 -9.13 -5.59 8.94
C VAL A 79 -7.71 -5.06 8.96
N VAL A 80 -7.58 -3.76 9.23
CA VAL A 80 -6.30 -3.07 9.07
C VAL A 80 -5.22 -3.69 9.95
N ASP A 81 -5.58 -4.06 11.17
CA ASP A 81 -4.61 -4.69 12.07
C ASP A 81 -4.02 -5.96 11.49
N GLU A 82 -4.82 -6.72 10.75
CA GLU A 82 -4.32 -7.96 10.15
C GLU A 82 -3.31 -7.69 9.04
N ILE A 83 -3.45 -6.57 8.36
CA ILE A 83 -2.48 -6.20 7.33
C ILE A 83 -1.12 -5.97 7.96
N PHE A 84 -1.08 -5.27 9.09
CA PHE A 84 0.19 -5.01 9.76
C PHE A 84 0.76 -6.26 10.40
N GLU A 85 -0.09 -7.14 10.91
CA GLU A 85 0.37 -8.40 11.47
C GLU A 85 1.00 -9.28 10.40
N ALA A 86 0.39 -9.33 9.24
CA ALA A 86 0.93 -10.11 8.14
C ALA A 86 2.29 -9.58 7.73
N GLU A 87 2.45 -8.25 7.70
CA GLU A 87 3.74 -7.65 7.37
C GLU A 87 4.78 -8.00 8.41
N GLY A 88 4.41 -7.91 9.67
CA GLY A 88 5.34 -8.27 10.72
C GLY A 88 5.76 -9.72 10.63
N THR A 89 4.82 -10.59 10.33
CA THR A 89 5.11 -12.00 10.16
C THR A 89 6.04 -12.22 8.99
N ALA A 90 5.83 -11.51 7.91
CA ALA A 90 6.67 -11.67 6.73
C ALA A 90 8.10 -11.24 7.00
N GLU A 91 8.30 -10.30 7.87
CA GLU A 91 9.65 -9.84 8.21
C GLU A 91 10.33 -10.76 9.20
N THR A 92 9.55 -11.29 10.12
CA THR A 92 10.08 -12.07 11.22
C THR A 92 10.74 -13.36 10.80
N PRO A 93 10.18 -14.11 9.87
CA PRO A 93 10.77 -15.39 9.52
C PRO A 93 12.19 -15.27 9.08
N GLY A 94 12.49 -14.14 8.77
CA GLY A 94 13.89 -13.97 8.64
C GLY A 94 14.46 -14.30 9.93
N GLU A 95 13.86 -14.43 10.53
CA GLU A 95 14.19 -14.70 11.56
C GLU A 95 14.04 -15.60 12.12
N VAL A 96 13.72 -15.67 11.79
CA VAL A 96 13.71 -16.36 12.15
C VAL A 96 13.90 -16.99 12.34
N PRO A 97 13.95 -17.10 12.38
CA PRO A 97 14.13 -17.69 12.54
C PRO A 97 14.52 -18.10 12.82
N GLY A 98 14.66 -18.09 12.89
CA GLY A 98 14.89 -18.35 13.13
C GLY A 98 15.10 -18.28 13.46
N SER A 99 14.98 -18.00 13.41
CA SER A 99 14.99 -17.80 13.54
C SER A 99 15.18 -17.88 13.68
#